data_d6165df2588ad1d88cf80f78cdc79520
#
_entry.id   d6165df2588ad1d88cf80f78cdc79520
#
_cell.length_a   1.000
_cell.length_b   1.000
_cell.length_c   1.000
_cell.angle_alpha   90.00
_cell.angle_beta   90.00
_cell.angle_gamma   90.00
#
_symmetry.space_group_name_H-M   'P 1'
#
loop_
_entity.id
_entity.type
_entity.pdbx_description
1 polymer ?
#
loop_
_entity_poly.entity_id
_entity_poly.type
_entity_poly.pdbx_seq_one_letter_code
_entity_poly.pdbx_strand_id
1 'polypeptide(L)'
;MSKPKQLSGFFEDYIKKDPLFLNKKALQGNYTPETIPHRDEQVQQIASILAPALRMEKPSNIFLYGRTGTGKTVVSQYVADQLMKTARKKNIKLEIIYINCKMKRVADTEYRLMAQLANSFGAKVPATGLPTDEIYRIFLEKIDDDDRMIILILDEIDQLVSKAGDGIMYNLTRINSELKRAEITFIGISNNLVFVDNLDPRVKSSLSEEELVFPPYNAIQLQDILKERVGLAFKKGVIEEGVIEKCAAYAAREHGDARRALELIRVAGEVAERKNKSKVNVGNLDEAEEKIERDRIVDIVKTQPKQGQIVLYSIFNLDLRDKRFTGDAYGVYSDNCKTCGLKPLTQRRVSDIIAELDMLGIINARVISKGRYGRTREISLAIPNSSVDELKKTLEGSLGI
;
A
#
# COMPACT_ATOMS: atom_id res chain seq x y z
N MET A 1 23.64 36.87 -14.81
CA MET A 1 23.66 35.84 -13.72
C MET A 1 23.04 36.46 -12.48
N SER A 2 21.79 36.14 -12.16
CA SER A 2 21.13 36.61 -10.92
C SER A 2 21.74 35.89 -9.73
N LYS A 3 22.15 36.64 -8.70
CA LYS A 3 22.62 36.09 -7.41
C LYS A 3 21.54 35.12 -6.85
N PRO A 4 21.93 33.96 -6.31
CA PRO A 4 20.96 33.08 -5.66
C PRO A 4 20.29 33.87 -4.52
N LYS A 5 18.96 34.02 -4.54
CA LYS A 5 18.20 34.55 -3.39
C LYS A 5 18.63 33.72 -2.17
N GLN A 6 19.04 34.40 -1.11
CA GLN A 6 19.39 33.73 0.14
C GLN A 6 18.19 32.83 0.54
N LEU A 7 18.44 31.55 0.84
CA LEU A 7 17.43 30.58 1.21
C LEU A 7 16.48 31.06 2.33
N SER A 8 17.00 31.89 3.24
CA SER A 8 16.21 32.58 4.29
C SER A 8 15.07 33.43 3.72
N GLY A 9 15.33 34.25 2.72
CA GLY A 9 14.30 35.08 2.09
C GLY A 9 13.23 34.26 1.35
N PHE A 10 13.62 33.12 0.78
CA PHE A 10 12.66 32.21 0.17
C PHE A 10 11.68 31.60 1.22
N PHE A 11 12.20 31.20 2.39
CA PHE A 11 11.37 30.65 3.47
C PHE A 11 10.48 31.69 4.11
N GLU A 12 10.96 32.93 4.29
CA GLU A 12 10.14 34.04 4.78
C GLU A 12 9.01 34.40 3.82
N ASP A 13 9.29 34.42 2.51
CA ASP A 13 8.27 34.63 1.48
C ASP A 13 7.25 33.48 1.46
N TYR A 14 7.68 32.25 1.71
CA TYR A 14 6.78 31.10 1.78
C TYR A 14 5.81 31.16 2.96
N ILE A 15 6.30 31.58 4.14
CA ILE A 15 5.46 31.71 5.36
C ILE A 15 4.40 32.83 5.19
N LYS A 16 4.72 33.89 4.45
CA LYS A 16 3.80 35.00 4.20
C LYS A 16 2.69 34.70 3.18
N LYS A 17 2.86 33.61 2.42
CA LYS A 17 1.86 33.24 1.41
C LYS A 17 0.61 32.68 2.07
N ASP A 18 -0.52 33.05 1.54
CA ASP A 18 -1.81 32.48 1.93
C ASP A 18 -1.94 31.05 1.39
N PRO A 19 -1.98 30.00 2.24
CA PRO A 19 -1.99 28.61 1.80
C PRO A 19 -3.33 28.27 1.11
N LEU A 20 -3.29 27.40 0.11
CA LEU A 20 -4.49 26.84 -0.53
C LEU A 20 -5.19 25.82 0.38
N PHE A 21 -4.40 25.14 1.21
CA PHE A 21 -4.91 24.13 2.13
C PHE A 21 -5.35 24.72 3.47
N LEU A 22 -6.50 24.25 3.98
CA LEU A 22 -6.93 24.39 5.36
C LEU A 22 -6.42 23.24 6.22
N ASN A 23 -6.64 22.01 5.74
CA ASN A 23 -6.24 20.79 6.43
C ASN A 23 -5.73 19.73 5.44
N LYS A 24 -4.45 19.77 5.15
CA LYS A 24 -3.82 18.82 4.22
C LYS A 24 -3.90 17.37 4.69
N LYS A 25 -4.03 17.12 6.00
CA LYS A 25 -4.14 15.76 6.56
C LYS A 25 -5.41 15.07 6.11
N ALA A 26 -6.49 15.82 5.81
CA ALA A 26 -7.75 15.25 5.32
C ALA A 26 -7.59 14.49 3.99
N LEU A 27 -6.54 14.74 3.20
CA LEU A 27 -6.23 14.03 1.95
C LEU A 27 -5.24 12.88 2.12
N GLN A 28 -4.80 12.58 3.34
CA GLN A 28 -3.88 11.46 3.59
C GLN A 28 -4.66 10.15 3.75
N GLY A 29 -4.04 9.05 3.34
CA GLY A 29 -4.65 7.71 3.39
C GLY A 29 -4.89 7.15 4.80
N ASN A 30 -4.26 7.74 5.81
CA ASN A 30 -4.43 7.38 7.23
C ASN A 30 -5.46 8.25 7.97
N TYR A 31 -6.12 9.17 7.29
CA TYR A 31 -7.17 9.98 7.89
C TYR A 31 -8.48 9.18 7.93
N THR A 32 -9.06 9.03 9.12
CA THR A 32 -10.37 8.41 9.31
C THR A 32 -11.45 9.51 9.29
N PRO A 33 -12.35 9.52 8.29
CA PRO A 33 -13.43 10.49 8.21
C PRO A 33 -14.56 10.16 9.18
N GLU A 34 -15.43 11.13 9.41
CA GLU A 34 -16.64 10.95 10.22
C GLU A 34 -17.71 10.13 9.48
N THR A 35 -17.72 10.19 8.17
CA THR A 35 -18.63 9.44 7.27
C THR A 35 -17.80 8.69 6.22
N ILE A 36 -18.30 7.54 5.77
CA ILE A 36 -17.65 6.74 4.73
C ILE A 36 -18.66 6.52 3.61
N PRO A 37 -18.75 7.45 2.66
CA PRO A 37 -19.74 7.37 1.59
C PRO A 37 -19.57 6.09 0.77
N HIS A 38 -20.70 5.54 0.32
CA HIS A 38 -20.78 4.34 -0.52
C HIS A 38 -20.25 3.04 0.12
N ARG A 39 -20.22 3.00 1.47
CA ARG A 39 -19.86 1.81 2.25
C ARG A 39 -20.86 1.51 3.37
N ASP A 40 -22.05 2.10 3.31
CA ASP A 40 -23.08 1.92 4.34
C ASP A 40 -23.43 0.45 4.54
N GLU A 41 -23.52 -0.33 3.47
CA GLU A 41 -23.80 -1.76 3.53
C GLU A 41 -22.68 -2.51 4.28
N GLN A 42 -21.41 -2.28 3.91
CA GLN A 42 -20.27 -2.92 4.57
C GLN A 42 -20.14 -2.49 6.03
N VAL A 43 -20.39 -1.22 6.33
CA VAL A 43 -20.42 -0.68 7.71
C VAL A 43 -21.48 -1.40 8.53
N GLN A 44 -22.71 -1.53 8.01
CA GLN A 44 -23.81 -2.21 8.69
C GLN A 44 -23.55 -3.70 8.89
N GLN A 45 -23.02 -4.40 7.88
CA GLN A 45 -22.68 -5.81 7.95
C GLN A 45 -21.62 -6.06 9.04
N ILE A 46 -20.49 -5.33 9.01
CA ILE A 46 -19.44 -5.48 10.03
C ILE A 46 -20.00 -5.12 11.42
N ALA A 47 -20.77 -4.04 11.54
CA ALA A 47 -21.36 -3.63 12.81
C ALA A 47 -22.34 -4.70 13.35
N SER A 48 -23.16 -5.31 12.51
CA SER A 48 -24.10 -6.37 12.93
C SER A 48 -23.39 -7.63 13.40
N ILE A 49 -22.31 -8.03 12.72
CA ILE A 49 -21.52 -9.21 13.10
C ILE A 49 -20.79 -8.95 14.43
N LEU A 50 -20.26 -7.74 14.64
CA LEU A 50 -19.50 -7.40 15.86
C LEU A 50 -20.38 -6.99 17.06
N ALA A 51 -21.66 -6.67 16.86
CA ALA A 51 -22.57 -6.22 17.92
C ALA A 51 -22.67 -7.15 19.12
N PRO A 52 -22.63 -8.51 18.99
CA PRO A 52 -22.62 -9.43 20.13
C PRO A 52 -21.52 -9.16 21.15
N ALA A 53 -20.36 -8.62 20.72
CA ALA A 53 -19.28 -8.23 21.63
C ALA A 53 -19.72 -7.25 22.71
N LEU A 54 -20.75 -6.43 22.49
CA LEU A 54 -21.32 -5.54 23.49
C LEU A 54 -22.13 -6.27 24.57
N ARG A 55 -22.40 -7.56 24.36
CA ARG A 55 -23.02 -8.46 25.36
C ARG A 55 -22.02 -9.43 25.96
N MET A 56 -20.73 -9.26 25.65
CA MET A 56 -19.67 -10.22 26.00
C MET A 56 -19.91 -11.61 25.37
N GLU A 57 -20.54 -11.64 24.21
CA GLU A 57 -20.74 -12.85 23.39
C GLU A 57 -19.75 -12.77 22.23
N LYS A 58 -19.03 -13.87 21.95
CA LYS A 58 -18.02 -13.93 20.88
C LYS A 58 -18.66 -13.76 19.52
N PRO A 59 -18.34 -12.69 18.75
CA PRO A 59 -18.74 -12.57 17.36
C PRO A 59 -18.05 -13.59 16.45
N SER A 60 -18.60 -13.83 15.26
CA SER A 60 -17.92 -14.57 14.21
C SER A 60 -16.65 -13.86 13.76
N ASN A 61 -15.66 -14.62 13.33
CA ASN A 61 -14.49 -14.07 12.66
C ASN A 61 -14.90 -13.50 11.29
N ILE A 62 -14.28 -12.38 10.90
CA ILE A 62 -14.60 -11.67 9.66
C ILE A 62 -13.37 -11.64 8.76
N PHE A 63 -13.57 -11.94 7.49
CA PHE A 63 -12.55 -11.77 6.48
C PHE A 63 -12.96 -10.72 5.45
N LEU A 64 -12.18 -9.61 5.39
CA LEU A 64 -12.39 -8.48 4.48
C LEU A 64 -11.40 -8.55 3.33
N TYR A 65 -11.89 -8.65 2.11
CA TYR A 65 -11.02 -8.68 0.95
C TYR A 65 -11.49 -7.79 -0.20
N GLY A 66 -10.56 -7.38 -1.03
CA GLY A 66 -10.78 -6.44 -2.11
C GLY A 66 -9.48 -5.75 -2.50
N ARG A 67 -9.46 -5.05 -3.61
CA ARG A 67 -8.29 -4.33 -4.08
C ARG A 67 -7.85 -3.24 -3.10
N THR A 68 -6.62 -2.76 -3.24
CA THR A 68 -6.11 -1.60 -2.50
C THR A 68 -7.01 -0.38 -2.72
N GLY A 69 -7.18 0.47 -1.68
CA GLY A 69 -7.95 1.71 -1.77
C GLY A 69 -9.47 1.56 -1.83
N THR A 70 -10.01 0.34 -1.63
CA THR A 70 -11.47 0.10 -1.63
C THR A 70 -12.17 0.39 -0.30
N GLY A 71 -11.43 0.81 0.73
CA GLY A 71 -11.99 1.25 2.01
C GLY A 71 -12.02 0.20 3.13
N LYS A 72 -11.47 -1.01 2.95
CA LYS A 72 -11.46 -2.08 3.97
C LYS A 72 -10.97 -1.60 5.34
N THR A 73 -9.76 -1.07 5.38
CA THR A 73 -9.11 -0.61 6.62
C THR A 73 -9.89 0.54 7.26
N VAL A 74 -10.33 1.53 6.48
CA VAL A 74 -11.03 2.68 7.03
C VAL A 74 -12.40 2.32 7.58
N VAL A 75 -13.12 1.39 6.93
CA VAL A 75 -14.44 0.90 7.41
C VAL A 75 -14.26 0.09 8.68
N SER A 76 -13.30 -0.84 8.74
CA SER A 76 -13.06 -1.64 9.93
C SER A 76 -12.65 -0.76 11.12
N GLN A 77 -11.79 0.23 10.93
CA GLN A 77 -11.41 1.19 11.98
C GLN A 77 -12.59 2.05 12.41
N TYR A 78 -13.41 2.54 11.47
CA TYR A 78 -14.59 3.32 11.78
C TYR A 78 -15.58 2.54 12.66
N VAL A 79 -15.91 1.30 12.27
CA VAL A 79 -16.82 0.45 13.06
C VAL A 79 -16.21 0.14 14.43
N ALA A 80 -14.91 -0.18 14.48
CA ALA A 80 -14.17 -0.40 15.72
C ALA A 80 -14.26 0.80 16.68
N ASP A 81 -14.06 2.02 16.17
CA ASP A 81 -14.15 3.25 16.95
C ASP A 81 -15.56 3.50 17.49
N GLN A 82 -16.61 3.26 16.70
CA GLN A 82 -17.99 3.38 17.14
C GLN A 82 -18.36 2.33 18.20
N LEU A 83 -17.89 1.10 18.01
CA LEU A 83 -18.09 0.01 18.95
C LEU A 83 -17.40 0.32 20.29
N MET A 84 -16.14 0.78 20.26
CA MET A 84 -15.38 1.19 21.45
C MET A 84 -16.02 2.37 22.19
N LYS A 85 -16.54 3.38 21.46
CA LYS A 85 -17.28 4.50 22.09
C LYS A 85 -18.50 3.99 22.84
N THR A 86 -19.21 3.02 22.26
CA THR A 86 -20.40 2.41 22.88
C THR A 86 -20.02 1.56 24.08
N ALA A 87 -18.99 0.73 23.98
CA ALA A 87 -18.50 -0.12 25.04
C ALA A 87 -18.07 0.72 26.27
N ARG A 88 -17.30 1.80 26.05
CA ARG A 88 -16.88 2.72 27.11
C ARG A 88 -18.06 3.37 27.82
N LYS A 89 -19.11 3.83 27.10
CA LYS A 89 -20.31 4.39 27.69
C LYS A 89 -21.08 3.41 28.58
N LYS A 90 -20.95 2.12 28.31
CA LYS A 90 -21.66 1.03 29.02
C LYS A 90 -20.75 0.28 29.99
N ASN A 91 -19.49 0.70 30.16
CA ASN A 91 -18.46 0.03 30.98
C ASN A 91 -18.27 -1.46 30.63
N ILE A 92 -18.33 -1.77 29.33
CA ILE A 92 -18.11 -3.13 28.81
C ILE A 92 -16.61 -3.32 28.62
N LYS A 93 -16.07 -4.45 29.06
CA LYS A 93 -14.65 -4.81 28.95
C LYS A 93 -14.33 -5.32 27.54
N LEU A 94 -14.39 -4.42 26.58
CA LEU A 94 -14.03 -4.64 25.18
C LEU A 94 -12.70 -3.99 24.87
N GLU A 95 -11.79 -4.72 24.25
CA GLU A 95 -10.51 -4.23 23.73
C GLU A 95 -10.42 -4.48 22.23
N ILE A 96 -9.98 -3.49 21.48
CA ILE A 96 -9.77 -3.62 20.03
C ILE A 96 -8.32 -3.29 19.72
N ILE A 97 -7.62 -4.21 19.08
CA ILE A 97 -6.22 -4.10 18.71
C ILE A 97 -6.10 -4.16 17.19
N TYR A 98 -5.44 -3.16 16.61
CA TYR A 98 -5.15 -3.10 15.18
C TYR A 98 -3.65 -3.33 14.94
N ILE A 99 -3.32 -4.29 14.07
CA ILE A 99 -1.95 -4.58 13.66
C ILE A 99 -1.88 -4.64 12.14
N ASN A 100 -0.97 -3.85 11.54
CA ASN A 100 -0.63 -3.97 10.13
C ASN A 100 0.53 -4.95 9.96
N CYS A 101 0.28 -6.09 9.29
CA CYS A 101 1.20 -7.20 9.14
C CYS A 101 2.33 -6.95 8.11
N LYS A 102 2.24 -5.89 7.31
CA LYS A 102 3.28 -5.50 6.36
C LYS A 102 4.42 -4.73 7.01
N MET A 103 4.18 -4.06 8.12
CA MET A 103 5.18 -3.23 8.78
C MET A 103 6.34 -4.09 9.27
N LYS A 104 7.52 -3.87 8.67
CA LYS A 104 8.78 -4.52 9.09
C LYS A 104 9.03 -4.24 10.59
N ARG A 105 9.47 -5.26 11.33
CA ARG A 105 9.74 -5.25 12.78
C ARG A 105 8.49 -5.24 13.68
N VAL A 106 7.28 -5.22 13.15
CA VAL A 106 6.05 -5.24 13.97
C VAL A 106 5.44 -6.63 13.96
N ALA A 107 5.20 -7.21 12.77
CA ALA A 107 4.51 -8.49 12.64
C ALA A 107 4.99 -9.27 11.38
N ASP A 108 6.30 -9.26 11.11
CA ASP A 108 6.87 -9.98 9.97
C ASP A 108 7.27 -11.44 10.28
N THR A 109 7.10 -11.87 11.52
CA THR A 109 7.25 -13.25 11.98
C THR A 109 6.22 -13.56 13.06
N GLU A 110 5.93 -14.85 13.29
CA GLU A 110 5.04 -15.30 14.36
C GLU A 110 5.47 -14.77 15.73
N TYR A 111 6.77 -14.90 16.03
CA TYR A 111 7.38 -14.36 17.23
C TYR A 111 7.02 -12.89 17.46
N ARG A 112 7.25 -12.05 16.44
CA ARG A 112 7.04 -10.59 16.57
C ARG A 112 5.59 -10.22 16.70
N LEU A 113 4.70 -10.92 15.97
CA LEU A 113 3.27 -10.70 16.12
C LEU A 113 2.82 -11.01 17.55
N MET A 114 3.20 -12.18 18.08
CA MET A 114 2.82 -12.58 19.43
C MET A 114 3.45 -11.68 20.50
N ALA A 115 4.71 -11.27 20.33
CA ALA A 115 5.36 -10.29 21.21
C ALA A 115 4.66 -8.93 21.17
N GLN A 116 4.24 -8.46 20.01
CA GLN A 116 3.48 -7.22 19.83
C GLN A 116 2.11 -7.32 20.54
N LEU A 117 1.42 -8.43 20.36
CA LEU A 117 0.14 -8.68 21.04
C LEU A 117 0.32 -8.70 22.55
N ALA A 118 1.27 -9.46 23.08
CA ALA A 118 1.56 -9.51 24.52
C ALA A 118 1.90 -8.12 25.09
N ASN A 119 2.73 -7.34 24.38
CA ASN A 119 3.06 -5.98 24.78
C ASN A 119 1.84 -5.04 24.78
N SER A 120 0.89 -5.23 23.86
CA SER A 120 -0.35 -4.44 23.81
C SER A 120 -1.21 -4.63 25.07
N PHE A 121 -1.07 -5.78 25.74
CA PHE A 121 -1.71 -6.07 27.04
C PHE A 121 -0.79 -5.81 28.24
N GLY A 122 0.28 -5.04 28.06
CA GLY A 122 1.17 -4.61 29.14
C GLY A 122 2.23 -5.64 29.56
N ALA A 123 2.40 -6.74 28.83
CA ALA A 123 3.55 -7.60 29.00
C ALA A 123 4.83 -6.89 28.55
N LYS A 124 5.98 -7.26 29.13
CA LYS A 124 7.29 -6.75 28.68
C LYS A 124 8.04 -7.89 28.00
N VAL A 125 7.69 -8.15 26.75
CA VAL A 125 8.34 -9.19 25.94
C VAL A 125 9.47 -8.55 25.13
N PRO A 126 10.72 -9.08 25.19
CA PRO A 126 11.82 -8.60 24.37
C PRO A 126 11.55 -8.89 22.90
N ALA A 127 12.14 -8.09 22.01
CA ALA A 127 11.96 -8.23 20.56
C ALA A 127 12.59 -9.54 19.99
N THR A 128 13.45 -10.21 20.73
CA THR A 128 14.10 -11.48 20.38
C THR A 128 14.58 -12.20 21.63
N GLY A 129 14.78 -13.50 21.57
CA GLY A 129 15.51 -14.27 22.59
C GLY A 129 14.70 -15.25 23.43
N LEU A 130 13.38 -15.17 23.40
CA LEU A 130 12.52 -16.18 24.03
C LEU A 130 12.06 -17.22 23.00
N PRO A 131 11.76 -18.46 23.40
CA PRO A 131 11.02 -19.40 22.57
C PRO A 131 9.62 -18.86 22.21
N THR A 132 9.13 -19.19 21.02
CA THR A 132 7.79 -18.71 20.57
C THR A 132 6.68 -19.20 21.49
N ASP A 133 6.76 -20.46 21.96
CA ASP A 133 5.77 -21.03 22.91
C ASP A 133 5.70 -20.27 24.23
N GLU A 134 6.84 -19.78 24.71
CA GLU A 134 6.89 -18.96 25.93
C GLU A 134 6.16 -17.63 25.75
N ILE A 135 6.27 -17.03 24.55
CA ILE A 135 5.55 -15.78 24.25
C ILE A 135 4.05 -16.03 24.15
N TYR A 136 3.63 -17.14 23.54
CA TYR A 136 2.22 -17.55 23.54
C TYR A 136 1.70 -17.69 24.98
N ARG A 137 2.45 -18.36 25.85
CA ARG A 137 2.08 -18.50 27.26
C ARG A 137 1.94 -17.15 27.98
N ILE A 138 2.92 -16.24 27.81
CA ILE A 138 2.86 -14.89 28.37
C ILE A 138 1.64 -14.12 27.85
N PHE A 139 1.35 -14.25 26.54
CA PHE A 139 0.19 -13.59 25.96
C PHE A 139 -1.12 -14.14 26.54
N LEU A 140 -1.30 -15.45 26.57
CA LEU A 140 -2.48 -16.11 27.12
C LEU A 140 -2.72 -15.73 28.59
N GLU A 141 -1.68 -15.83 29.42
CA GLU A 141 -1.75 -15.42 30.85
C GLU A 141 -2.19 -13.97 31.03
N LYS A 142 -1.77 -13.07 30.10
CA LYS A 142 -2.10 -11.65 30.17
C LYS A 142 -3.51 -11.31 29.72
N ILE A 143 -4.04 -12.03 28.77
CA ILE A 143 -5.39 -11.75 28.26
C ILE A 143 -6.47 -12.46 29.06
N ASP A 144 -6.13 -13.59 29.69
CA ASP A 144 -7.08 -14.46 30.42
C ASP A 144 -7.15 -14.16 31.93
N ASP A 145 -6.54 -13.04 32.39
CA ASP A 145 -6.57 -12.62 33.79
C ASP A 145 -7.94 -12.07 34.23
N ASP A 146 -8.79 -11.65 33.30
CA ASP A 146 -10.13 -11.11 33.51
C ASP A 146 -11.10 -11.46 32.39
N ASP A 147 -12.41 -11.38 32.66
CA ASP A 147 -13.45 -11.54 31.67
C ASP A 147 -13.42 -10.34 30.73
N ARG A 148 -13.04 -10.56 29.47
CA ARG A 148 -12.94 -9.52 28.45
C ARG A 148 -13.20 -10.05 27.05
N MET A 149 -13.70 -9.17 26.20
CA MET A 149 -13.84 -9.43 24.77
C MET A 149 -12.72 -8.69 24.02
N ILE A 150 -12.03 -9.39 23.14
CA ILE A 150 -10.93 -8.85 22.35
C ILE A 150 -11.29 -8.96 20.86
N ILE A 151 -11.20 -7.88 20.12
CA ILE A 151 -11.30 -7.87 18.66
C ILE A 151 -9.92 -7.55 18.09
N LEU A 152 -9.33 -8.48 17.40
CA LEU A 152 -8.01 -8.35 16.78
C LEU A 152 -8.15 -8.10 15.27
N ILE A 153 -7.78 -6.90 14.84
CA ILE A 153 -7.78 -6.51 13.42
C ILE A 153 -6.37 -6.71 12.85
N LEU A 154 -6.23 -7.68 11.95
CA LEU A 154 -4.98 -7.99 11.25
C LEU A 154 -5.05 -7.49 9.81
N ASP A 155 -4.43 -6.34 9.55
CA ASP A 155 -4.41 -5.74 8.21
C ASP A 155 -3.22 -6.25 7.39
N GLU A 156 -3.44 -6.46 6.09
CA GLU A 156 -2.48 -7.08 5.16
C GLU A 156 -2.01 -8.47 5.63
N ILE A 157 -2.95 -9.30 6.10
CA ILE A 157 -2.70 -10.63 6.66
C ILE A 157 -2.02 -11.60 5.66
N ASP A 158 -2.25 -11.41 4.36
CA ASP A 158 -1.58 -12.13 3.29
C ASP A 158 -0.06 -11.96 3.33
N GLN A 159 0.44 -10.80 3.78
CA GLN A 159 1.87 -10.56 3.94
C GLN A 159 2.46 -11.35 5.11
N LEU A 160 1.70 -11.54 6.19
CA LEU A 160 2.12 -12.36 7.32
C LEU A 160 2.22 -13.83 6.92
N VAL A 161 1.16 -14.36 6.32
CA VAL A 161 1.10 -15.77 5.89
C VAL A 161 2.16 -16.08 4.83
N SER A 162 2.39 -15.16 3.88
CA SER A 162 3.45 -15.32 2.88
C SER A 162 4.85 -15.47 3.47
N LYS A 163 5.12 -14.89 4.65
CA LYS A 163 6.43 -14.92 5.31
C LYS A 163 6.55 -16.00 6.38
N ALA A 164 5.52 -16.16 7.21
CA ALA A 164 5.51 -17.02 8.38
C ALA A 164 4.83 -18.38 8.14
N GLY A 165 4.14 -18.54 7.00
CA GLY A 165 3.29 -19.68 6.73
C GLY A 165 1.91 -19.54 7.36
N ASP A 166 0.98 -20.43 7.00
CA ASP A 166 -0.40 -20.42 7.51
C ASP A 166 -0.56 -21.02 8.91
N GLY A 167 0.47 -21.69 9.43
CA GLY A 167 0.49 -22.24 10.79
C GLY A 167 0.18 -21.20 11.87
N ILE A 168 0.63 -19.95 11.70
CA ILE A 168 0.32 -18.86 12.62
C ILE A 168 -1.20 -18.59 12.68
N MET A 169 -1.88 -18.65 11.55
CA MET A 169 -3.34 -18.45 11.48
C MET A 169 -4.09 -19.61 12.14
N TYR A 170 -3.57 -20.83 11.97
CA TYR A 170 -4.10 -22.00 12.64
C TYR A 170 -4.03 -21.84 14.17
N ASN A 171 -2.88 -21.42 14.70
CA ASN A 171 -2.70 -21.19 16.13
C ASN A 171 -3.61 -20.08 16.65
N LEU A 172 -3.67 -18.93 15.95
CA LEU A 172 -4.50 -17.80 16.34
C LEU A 172 -5.99 -18.13 16.34
N THR A 173 -6.51 -18.82 15.32
CA THR A 173 -7.94 -19.16 15.24
C THR A 173 -8.38 -20.15 16.31
N ARG A 174 -7.45 -20.92 16.87
CA ARG A 174 -7.71 -21.88 17.95
C ARG A 174 -7.46 -21.36 19.36
N ILE A 175 -6.94 -20.15 19.48
CA ILE A 175 -6.54 -19.59 20.78
C ILE A 175 -7.66 -19.58 21.81
N ASN A 176 -8.92 -19.42 21.36
CA ASN A 176 -10.09 -19.46 22.26
C ASN A 176 -10.28 -20.82 22.95
N SER A 177 -9.74 -21.93 22.41
CA SER A 177 -9.82 -23.24 23.08
C SER A 177 -8.91 -23.34 24.32
N GLU A 178 -7.96 -22.42 24.46
CA GLU A 178 -7.01 -22.34 25.57
C GLU A 178 -7.43 -21.29 26.60
N LEU A 179 -8.35 -20.37 26.25
CA LEU A 179 -8.85 -19.31 27.12
C LEU A 179 -10.03 -19.79 27.97
N LYS A 180 -10.13 -19.28 29.19
CA LYS A 180 -11.20 -19.59 30.15
C LYS A 180 -12.13 -18.41 30.43
N ARG A 181 -11.60 -17.20 30.35
CA ARG A 181 -12.29 -15.95 30.73
C ARG A 181 -12.38 -14.97 29.60
N ALA A 182 -11.29 -14.80 28.83
CA ALA A 182 -11.28 -13.91 27.69
C ALA A 182 -11.76 -14.63 26.42
N GLU A 183 -12.33 -13.86 25.49
CA GLU A 183 -12.69 -14.33 24.15
C GLU A 183 -12.10 -13.42 23.09
N ILE A 184 -11.61 -13.99 21.99
CA ILE A 184 -11.00 -13.29 20.88
C ILE A 184 -11.78 -13.53 19.58
N THR A 185 -12.06 -12.45 18.88
CA THR A 185 -12.56 -12.47 17.50
C THR A 185 -11.56 -11.80 16.56
N PHE A 186 -11.42 -12.36 15.36
CA PHE A 186 -10.47 -11.87 14.37
C PHE A 186 -11.17 -11.14 13.22
N ILE A 187 -10.59 -10.03 12.78
CA ILE A 187 -10.90 -9.38 11.52
C ILE A 187 -9.64 -9.44 10.65
N GLY A 188 -9.63 -10.32 9.65
CA GLY A 188 -8.55 -10.42 8.68
C GLY A 188 -8.81 -9.51 7.49
N ILE A 189 -7.84 -8.69 7.09
CA ILE A 189 -7.93 -7.81 5.92
C ILE A 189 -6.86 -8.21 4.92
N SER A 190 -7.26 -8.52 3.66
CA SER A 190 -6.33 -8.81 2.57
C SER A 190 -6.62 -7.99 1.32
N ASN A 191 -5.54 -7.66 0.60
CA ASN A 191 -5.60 -7.08 -0.74
C ASN A 191 -5.59 -8.15 -1.84
N ASN A 192 -5.34 -9.42 -1.48
CA ASN A 192 -5.28 -10.54 -2.40
C ASN A 192 -6.61 -11.30 -2.40
N LEU A 193 -7.32 -11.26 -3.53
CA LEU A 193 -8.64 -11.89 -3.71
C LEU A 193 -8.62 -13.42 -3.65
N VAL A 194 -7.48 -14.03 -3.97
CA VAL A 194 -7.30 -15.49 -3.97
C VAL A 194 -6.55 -16.01 -2.74
N PHE A 195 -6.28 -15.13 -1.78
CA PHE A 195 -5.50 -15.48 -0.59
C PHE A 195 -6.13 -16.63 0.21
N VAL A 196 -7.43 -16.53 0.46
CA VAL A 196 -8.19 -17.52 1.26
C VAL A 196 -8.21 -18.88 0.58
N ASP A 197 -8.20 -18.93 -0.76
CA ASP A 197 -8.22 -20.19 -1.51
C ASP A 197 -6.91 -20.98 -1.41
N ASN A 198 -5.83 -20.29 -1.04
CA ASN A 198 -4.50 -20.90 -0.87
C ASN A 198 -4.18 -21.28 0.58
N LEU A 199 -5.09 -21.02 1.54
CA LEU A 199 -4.91 -21.41 2.94
C LEU A 199 -5.22 -22.88 3.17
N ASP A 200 -4.61 -23.46 4.23
CA ASP A 200 -5.04 -24.76 4.76
C ASP A 200 -6.55 -24.74 5.01
N PRO A 201 -7.32 -25.76 4.55
CA PRO A 201 -8.79 -25.80 4.70
C PRO A 201 -9.28 -25.59 6.15
N ARG A 202 -8.49 -26.03 7.14
CA ARG A 202 -8.82 -25.85 8.56
C ARG A 202 -8.70 -24.40 9.00
N VAL A 203 -7.69 -23.68 8.49
CA VAL A 203 -7.50 -22.23 8.72
C VAL A 203 -8.60 -21.46 8.00
N LYS A 204 -8.87 -21.80 6.75
CA LYS A 204 -9.95 -21.19 5.96
C LYS A 204 -11.29 -21.27 6.69
N SER A 205 -11.68 -22.47 7.12
CA SER A 205 -12.93 -22.71 7.84
C SER A 205 -13.07 -21.89 9.14
N SER A 206 -11.97 -21.67 9.86
CA SER A 206 -12.00 -20.94 11.14
C SER A 206 -11.83 -19.43 10.97
N LEU A 207 -11.14 -18.96 9.92
CA LEU A 207 -10.89 -17.55 9.66
C LEU A 207 -12.05 -16.88 8.93
N SER A 208 -12.66 -17.59 7.98
CA SER A 208 -13.68 -17.07 7.06
C SER A 208 -15.08 -17.51 7.49
N GLU A 209 -15.46 -17.31 8.76
CA GLU A 209 -16.82 -17.54 9.21
C GLU A 209 -17.80 -16.57 8.52
N GLU A 210 -17.36 -15.31 8.34
CA GLU A 210 -18.06 -14.30 7.58
C GLU A 210 -17.10 -13.63 6.59
N GLU A 211 -17.46 -13.58 5.30
CA GLU A 211 -16.66 -12.98 4.24
C GLU A 211 -17.34 -11.75 3.65
N LEU A 212 -16.61 -10.62 3.58
CA LEU A 212 -17.10 -9.40 2.98
C LEU A 212 -16.16 -8.93 1.88
N VAL A 213 -16.73 -8.73 0.69
CA VAL A 213 -16.02 -8.18 -0.47
C VAL A 213 -16.15 -6.67 -0.51
N PHE A 214 -15.05 -5.99 -0.75
CA PHE A 214 -15.00 -4.55 -0.98
C PHE A 214 -14.78 -4.27 -2.47
N PRO A 215 -15.83 -4.02 -3.24
CA PRO A 215 -15.69 -3.72 -4.66
C PRO A 215 -14.95 -2.38 -4.87
N PRO A 216 -14.22 -2.25 -5.99
CA PRO A 216 -13.61 -0.96 -6.36
C PRO A 216 -14.66 0.13 -6.49
N TYR A 217 -14.27 1.36 -6.18
CA TYR A 217 -15.14 2.52 -6.39
C TYR A 217 -15.24 2.86 -7.88
N ASN A 218 -16.43 3.23 -8.33
CA ASN A 218 -16.63 3.82 -9.64
C ASN A 218 -16.32 5.33 -9.64
N ALA A 219 -16.30 5.96 -10.82
CA ALA A 219 -15.94 7.37 -10.95
C ALA A 219 -16.90 8.31 -10.19
N ILE A 220 -18.19 8.00 -10.13
CA ILE A 220 -19.20 8.82 -9.42
C ILE A 220 -18.96 8.73 -7.91
N GLN A 221 -18.76 7.54 -7.39
CA GLN A 221 -18.44 7.32 -5.97
C GLN A 221 -17.15 8.04 -5.56
N LEU A 222 -16.11 8.00 -6.41
CA LEU A 222 -14.88 8.73 -6.17
C LEU A 222 -15.07 10.25 -6.19
N GLN A 223 -15.96 10.78 -7.05
CA GLN A 223 -16.29 12.21 -7.03
C GLN A 223 -16.89 12.63 -5.69
N ASP A 224 -17.82 11.84 -5.15
CA ASP A 224 -18.47 12.18 -3.88
C ASP A 224 -17.47 12.12 -2.71
N ILE A 225 -16.60 11.09 -2.68
CA ILE A 225 -15.50 11.01 -1.70
C ILE A 225 -14.56 12.21 -1.83
N LEU A 226 -14.19 12.59 -3.07
CA LEU A 226 -13.34 13.75 -3.31
C LEU A 226 -13.99 15.07 -2.90
N LYS A 227 -15.26 15.27 -3.20
CA LYS A 227 -16.01 16.50 -2.80
C LYS A 227 -15.97 16.70 -1.29
N GLU A 228 -16.26 15.65 -0.52
CA GLU A 228 -16.22 15.71 0.94
C GLU A 228 -14.80 16.05 1.44
N ARG A 229 -13.81 15.33 0.96
CA ARG A 229 -12.41 15.52 1.38
C ARG A 229 -11.81 16.85 0.99
N VAL A 230 -12.13 17.32 -0.22
CA VAL A 230 -11.75 18.65 -0.74
C VAL A 230 -12.36 19.75 0.12
N GLY A 231 -13.61 19.62 0.51
CA GLY A 231 -14.29 20.56 1.41
C GLY A 231 -13.61 20.71 2.78
N LEU A 232 -12.99 19.63 3.29
CA LEU A 232 -12.23 19.65 4.54
C LEU A 232 -10.78 20.15 4.33
N ALA A 233 -10.20 19.88 3.16
CA ALA A 233 -8.79 20.08 2.91
C ALA A 233 -8.41 21.45 2.35
N PHE A 234 -9.25 22.03 1.50
CA PHE A 234 -8.96 23.28 0.77
C PHE A 234 -9.84 24.43 1.22
N LYS A 235 -9.36 25.64 1.00
CA LYS A 235 -10.19 26.85 1.10
C LYS A 235 -11.30 26.84 0.06
N LYS A 236 -12.43 27.44 0.39
CA LYS A 236 -13.58 27.52 -0.50
C LYS A 236 -13.23 28.22 -1.81
N GLY A 237 -13.57 27.61 -2.94
CA GLY A 237 -13.34 28.18 -4.28
C GLY A 237 -11.92 28.01 -4.84
N VAL A 238 -11.05 27.26 -4.15
CA VAL A 238 -9.69 26.94 -4.63
C VAL A 238 -9.69 25.90 -5.75
N ILE A 239 -10.57 24.91 -5.68
CA ILE A 239 -10.67 23.86 -6.71
C ILE A 239 -11.60 24.37 -7.83
N GLU A 240 -11.08 24.41 -9.05
CA GLU A 240 -11.84 24.80 -10.23
C GLU A 240 -12.77 23.67 -10.70
N GLU A 241 -13.80 24.03 -11.46
CA GLU A 241 -14.72 23.09 -12.09
C GLU A 241 -13.98 22.09 -13.00
N GLY A 242 -14.44 20.84 -13.05
CA GLY A 242 -13.81 19.77 -13.85
C GLY A 242 -12.61 19.07 -13.19
N VAL A 243 -12.00 19.64 -12.14
CA VAL A 243 -10.82 19.04 -11.48
C VAL A 243 -11.19 17.77 -10.72
N ILE A 244 -12.29 17.79 -9.95
CA ILE A 244 -12.75 16.63 -9.18
C ILE A 244 -13.18 15.50 -10.12
N GLU A 245 -13.96 15.84 -11.15
CA GLU A 245 -14.46 14.91 -12.16
C GLU A 245 -13.31 14.20 -12.88
N LYS A 246 -12.32 14.94 -13.33
CA LYS A 246 -11.15 14.39 -14.00
C LYS A 246 -10.28 13.56 -13.06
N CYS A 247 -10.08 14.01 -11.82
CA CYS A 247 -9.35 13.27 -10.79
C CYS A 247 -10.00 11.91 -10.51
N ALA A 248 -11.33 11.90 -10.35
CA ALA A 248 -12.10 10.66 -10.16
C ALA A 248 -12.01 9.72 -11.36
N ALA A 249 -12.03 10.27 -12.59
CA ALA A 249 -11.89 9.49 -13.81
C ALA A 249 -10.51 8.82 -13.92
N TYR A 250 -9.43 9.54 -13.57
CA TYR A 250 -8.09 8.96 -13.51
C TYR A 250 -8.01 7.79 -12.52
N ALA A 251 -8.46 7.98 -11.28
CA ALA A 251 -8.43 6.94 -10.26
C ALA A 251 -9.35 5.74 -10.57
N ALA A 252 -10.51 5.99 -11.20
CA ALA A 252 -11.43 4.92 -11.63
C ALA A 252 -10.80 4.05 -12.73
N ARG A 253 -10.07 4.65 -13.68
CA ARG A 253 -9.32 3.93 -14.71
C ARG A 253 -8.21 3.07 -14.11
N GLU A 254 -7.59 3.50 -13.02
CA GLU A 254 -6.55 2.77 -12.26
C GLU A 254 -7.15 1.91 -11.14
N HIS A 255 -8.20 1.17 -11.41
CA HIS A 255 -8.81 0.19 -10.53
C HIS A 255 -9.71 0.74 -9.41
N GLY A 256 -10.16 1.99 -9.45
CA GLY A 256 -11.09 2.54 -8.47
C GLY A 256 -10.49 2.71 -7.07
N ASP A 257 -9.21 3.10 -7.00
CA ASP A 257 -8.46 3.32 -5.75
C ASP A 257 -8.71 4.74 -5.22
N ALA A 258 -9.44 4.86 -4.10
CA ALA A 258 -9.70 6.15 -3.45
C ALA A 258 -8.42 6.81 -2.89
N ARG A 259 -7.41 6.03 -2.47
CA ARG A 259 -6.12 6.58 -2.00
C ARG A 259 -5.41 7.30 -3.14
N ARG A 260 -5.44 6.71 -4.35
CA ARG A 260 -4.88 7.33 -5.56
C ARG A 260 -5.57 8.64 -5.89
N ALA A 261 -6.91 8.69 -5.82
CA ALA A 261 -7.68 9.90 -6.04
C ALA A 261 -7.30 11.02 -5.05
N LEU A 262 -7.22 10.69 -3.75
CA LEU A 262 -6.83 11.63 -2.70
C LEU A 262 -5.37 12.10 -2.85
N GLU A 263 -4.47 11.24 -3.24
CA GLU A 263 -3.08 11.58 -3.50
C GLU A 263 -2.96 12.54 -4.69
N LEU A 264 -3.65 12.24 -5.78
CA LEU A 264 -3.62 13.04 -7.00
C LEU A 264 -4.10 14.47 -6.75
N ILE A 265 -5.24 14.66 -6.09
CA ILE A 265 -5.75 16.00 -5.76
C ILE A 265 -4.84 16.73 -4.78
N ARG A 266 -4.22 16.03 -3.82
CA ARG A 266 -3.24 16.59 -2.89
C ARG A 266 -2.01 17.11 -3.62
N VAL A 267 -1.44 16.30 -4.51
CA VAL A 267 -0.24 16.68 -5.30
C VAL A 267 -0.57 17.81 -6.27
N ALA A 268 -1.77 17.84 -6.88
CA ALA A 268 -2.21 18.94 -7.72
C ALA A 268 -2.28 20.26 -6.95
N GLY A 269 -2.78 20.24 -5.71
CA GLY A 269 -2.74 21.39 -4.81
C GLY A 269 -1.32 21.84 -4.48
N GLU A 270 -0.41 20.91 -4.19
CA GLU A 270 1.02 21.24 -3.94
C GLU A 270 1.72 21.84 -5.16
N VAL A 271 1.40 21.33 -6.36
CA VAL A 271 1.92 21.89 -7.63
C VAL A 271 1.42 23.33 -7.84
N ALA A 272 0.14 23.58 -7.56
CA ALA A 272 -0.43 24.93 -7.66
C ALA A 272 0.22 25.89 -6.65
N GLU A 273 0.42 25.50 -5.39
CA GLU A 273 1.13 26.31 -4.37
C GLU A 273 2.57 26.64 -4.77
N ARG A 274 3.32 25.64 -5.28
CA ARG A 274 4.71 25.85 -5.75
C ARG A 274 4.80 26.84 -6.90
N LYS A 275 3.77 26.86 -7.76
CA LYS A 275 3.65 27.79 -8.89
C LYS A 275 3.02 29.13 -8.52
N ASN A 276 2.76 29.38 -7.24
CA ASN A 276 2.10 30.59 -6.73
C ASN A 276 0.73 30.85 -7.38
N LYS A 277 -0.03 29.81 -7.70
CA LYS A 277 -1.39 29.92 -8.18
C LYS A 277 -2.37 30.03 -7.00
N SER A 278 -3.43 30.79 -7.18
CA SER A 278 -4.52 30.93 -6.19
C SER A 278 -5.59 29.84 -6.31
N LYS A 279 -5.55 29.05 -7.39
CA LYS A 279 -6.51 27.97 -7.67
C LYS A 279 -5.83 26.75 -8.26
N VAL A 280 -6.44 25.60 -8.04
CA VAL A 280 -6.05 24.32 -8.65
C VAL A 280 -6.92 24.10 -9.87
N ASN A 281 -6.33 23.99 -11.04
CA ASN A 281 -7.01 23.75 -12.31
C ASN A 281 -6.65 22.37 -12.90
N VAL A 282 -7.32 22.00 -13.97
CA VAL A 282 -7.12 20.72 -14.67
C VAL A 282 -5.65 20.49 -15.09
N GLY A 283 -4.96 21.56 -15.54
CA GLY A 283 -3.54 21.45 -15.91
C GLY A 283 -2.62 21.13 -14.73
N ASN A 284 -2.96 21.56 -13.50
CA ASN A 284 -2.22 21.16 -12.31
C ASN A 284 -2.45 19.68 -11.97
N LEU A 285 -3.64 19.16 -12.29
CA LEU A 285 -3.95 17.75 -12.09
C LEU A 285 -3.13 16.86 -13.06
N ASP A 286 -3.02 17.25 -14.34
CA ASP A 286 -2.23 16.54 -15.34
C ASP A 286 -0.75 16.50 -14.95
N GLU A 287 -0.21 17.63 -14.51
CA GLU A 287 1.16 17.72 -14.02
C GLU A 287 1.39 16.88 -12.74
N ALA A 288 0.38 16.82 -11.87
CA ALA A 288 0.43 15.96 -10.69
C ALA A 288 0.47 14.48 -11.07
N GLU A 289 -0.34 14.07 -12.05
CA GLU A 289 -0.36 12.71 -12.58
C GLU A 289 1.00 12.31 -13.16
N GLU A 290 1.55 13.14 -14.04
CA GLU A 290 2.86 12.91 -14.62
C GLU A 290 3.95 12.83 -13.55
N LYS A 291 3.88 13.67 -12.52
CA LYS A 291 4.83 13.66 -11.41
C LYS A 291 4.74 12.37 -10.60
N ILE A 292 3.53 11.94 -10.21
CA ILE A 292 3.34 10.72 -9.40
C ILE A 292 3.80 9.50 -10.18
N GLU A 293 3.47 9.40 -11.48
CA GLU A 293 3.93 8.30 -12.32
C GLU A 293 5.45 8.28 -12.47
N ARG A 294 6.07 9.43 -12.65
CA ARG A 294 7.53 9.55 -12.71
C ARG A 294 8.17 9.11 -11.38
N ASP A 295 7.70 9.63 -10.24
CA ASP A 295 8.22 9.29 -8.92
C ASP A 295 8.09 7.77 -8.67
N ARG A 296 6.95 7.16 -9.06
CA ARG A 296 6.72 5.71 -9.01
C ARG A 296 7.74 4.92 -9.82
N ILE A 297 8.02 5.34 -11.06
CA ILE A 297 8.99 4.66 -11.91
C ILE A 297 10.39 4.76 -11.31
N VAL A 298 10.78 5.93 -10.79
CA VAL A 298 12.08 6.13 -10.10
C VAL A 298 12.20 5.19 -8.91
N ASP A 299 11.17 5.03 -8.11
CA ASP A 299 11.17 4.12 -6.95
C ASP A 299 11.27 2.65 -7.38
N ILE A 300 10.53 2.24 -8.42
CA ILE A 300 10.64 0.88 -8.98
C ILE A 300 12.09 0.62 -9.43
N VAL A 301 12.69 1.55 -10.15
CA VAL A 301 14.07 1.42 -10.67
C VAL A 301 15.08 1.32 -9.53
N LYS A 302 14.95 2.13 -8.47
CA LYS A 302 15.83 2.09 -7.30
C LYS A 302 15.75 0.78 -6.52
N THR A 303 14.58 0.19 -6.46
CA THR A 303 14.35 -1.07 -5.69
C THR A 303 14.75 -2.33 -6.44
N GLN A 304 15.08 -2.23 -7.74
CA GLN A 304 15.58 -3.37 -8.50
C GLN A 304 16.90 -3.91 -7.93
N PRO A 305 17.13 -5.24 -7.96
CA PRO A 305 18.45 -5.81 -7.71
C PRO A 305 19.50 -5.22 -8.64
N LYS A 306 20.75 -5.15 -8.20
CA LYS A 306 21.87 -4.58 -8.99
C LYS A 306 21.94 -5.10 -10.42
N GLN A 307 21.73 -6.40 -10.63
CA GLN A 307 21.71 -7.01 -11.95
C GLN A 307 20.55 -6.48 -12.83
N GLY A 308 19.35 -6.29 -12.25
CA GLY A 308 18.21 -5.67 -12.92
C GLY A 308 18.48 -4.21 -13.28
N GLN A 309 19.11 -3.46 -12.38
CA GLN A 309 19.52 -2.07 -12.63
C GLN A 309 20.50 -1.96 -13.80
N ILE A 310 21.51 -2.85 -13.90
CA ILE A 310 22.47 -2.87 -15.02
C ILE A 310 21.78 -3.26 -16.34
N VAL A 311 20.87 -4.23 -16.33
CA VAL A 311 20.08 -4.59 -17.52
C VAL A 311 19.29 -3.40 -18.01
N LEU A 312 18.60 -2.69 -17.12
CA LEU A 312 17.81 -1.51 -17.47
C LEU A 312 18.69 -0.36 -17.98
N TYR A 313 19.81 -0.09 -17.31
CA TYR A 313 20.80 0.91 -17.76
C TYR A 313 21.33 0.58 -19.15
N SER A 314 21.59 -0.69 -19.44
CA SER A 314 22.05 -1.15 -20.73
C SER A 314 21.00 -0.95 -21.82
N ILE A 315 19.72 -1.20 -21.50
CA ILE A 315 18.59 -0.95 -22.43
C ILE A 315 18.48 0.56 -22.73
N PHE A 316 18.65 1.42 -21.74
CA PHE A 316 18.62 2.88 -21.92
C PHE A 316 19.79 3.41 -22.76
N ASN A 317 20.92 2.69 -22.80
CA ASN A 317 22.11 3.06 -23.60
C ASN A 317 22.07 2.53 -25.03
N LEU A 318 21.09 1.70 -25.38
CA LEU A 318 20.88 1.32 -26.77
C LEU A 318 20.29 2.46 -27.59
N ASP A 319 20.65 2.56 -28.87
CA ASP A 319 20.09 3.59 -29.75
C ASP A 319 18.56 3.46 -29.84
N LEU A 320 17.87 4.58 -29.56
CA LEU A 320 16.40 4.63 -29.55
C LEU A 320 15.78 4.55 -30.94
N ARG A 321 16.57 4.74 -31.99
CA ARG A 321 16.12 4.81 -33.38
C ARG A 321 15.96 3.45 -34.05
N ASP A 322 16.67 2.43 -33.53
CA ASP A 322 16.65 1.08 -34.10
C ASP A 322 15.84 0.09 -33.28
N LYS A 323 15.40 -1.01 -33.91
CA LYS A 323 14.77 -2.13 -33.20
C LYS A 323 15.79 -2.80 -32.29
N ARG A 324 15.47 -2.88 -31.00
CA ARG A 324 16.32 -3.46 -29.96
C ARG A 324 15.88 -4.87 -29.65
N PHE A 325 16.83 -5.76 -29.58
CA PHE A 325 16.56 -7.16 -29.24
C PHE A 325 17.33 -7.56 -27.98
N THR A 326 16.88 -8.64 -27.36
CA THR A 326 17.52 -9.20 -26.15
C THR A 326 19.03 -9.42 -26.33
N GLY A 327 19.48 -9.79 -27.54
CA GLY A 327 20.90 -9.99 -27.85
C GLY A 327 21.72 -8.69 -27.78
N ASP A 328 21.17 -7.60 -28.29
CA ASP A 328 21.82 -6.28 -28.28
C ASP A 328 21.95 -5.76 -26.85
N ALA A 329 20.84 -5.89 -26.08
CA ALA A 329 20.84 -5.54 -24.65
C ALA A 329 21.86 -6.36 -23.86
N TYR A 330 22.03 -7.67 -24.18
CA TYR A 330 22.98 -8.54 -23.50
C TYR A 330 24.45 -8.14 -23.77
N GLY A 331 24.76 -7.70 -24.97
CA GLY A 331 26.11 -7.22 -25.30
C GLY A 331 26.52 -6.04 -24.44
N VAL A 332 25.69 -4.99 -24.43
CA VAL A 332 25.92 -3.78 -23.61
C VAL A 332 25.90 -4.09 -22.12
N TYR A 333 25.00 -4.98 -21.68
CA TYR A 333 24.93 -5.44 -20.28
C TYR A 333 26.24 -6.12 -19.84
N SER A 334 26.81 -7.00 -20.68
CA SER A 334 28.05 -7.70 -20.35
C SER A 334 29.22 -6.74 -20.13
N ASP A 335 29.28 -5.65 -20.92
CA ASP A 335 30.32 -4.63 -20.78
C ASP A 335 30.07 -3.74 -19.55
N ASN A 336 28.84 -3.32 -19.29
CA ASN A 336 28.48 -2.56 -18.10
C ASN A 336 28.75 -3.36 -16.81
N CYS A 337 28.56 -4.70 -16.81
CA CYS A 337 28.91 -5.52 -15.65
C CYS A 337 30.41 -5.43 -15.32
N LYS A 338 31.30 -5.40 -16.32
CA LYS A 338 32.75 -5.26 -16.10
C LYS A 338 33.07 -3.92 -15.45
N THR A 339 32.42 -2.84 -15.92
CA THR A 339 32.59 -1.48 -15.36
C THR A 339 32.13 -1.44 -13.89
N CYS A 340 31.01 -2.11 -13.55
CA CYS A 340 30.49 -2.17 -12.18
C CYS A 340 31.19 -3.22 -11.30
N GLY A 341 32.20 -3.95 -11.79
CA GLY A 341 32.87 -5.01 -11.04
C GLY A 341 31.99 -6.23 -10.72
N LEU A 342 30.94 -6.47 -11.52
CA LEU A 342 30.00 -7.56 -11.32
C LEU A 342 30.20 -8.65 -12.40
N LYS A 343 29.96 -9.90 -11.99
CA LYS A 343 29.99 -11.03 -12.93
C LYS A 343 28.71 -11.05 -13.76
N PRO A 344 28.80 -11.08 -15.11
CA PRO A 344 27.62 -11.17 -15.99
C PRO A 344 26.82 -12.46 -15.74
N LEU A 345 25.50 -12.33 -15.74
CA LEU A 345 24.58 -13.46 -15.75
C LEU A 345 24.49 -14.08 -17.14
N THR A 346 23.89 -15.28 -17.24
CA THR A 346 23.60 -15.89 -18.54
C THR A 346 22.54 -15.11 -19.31
N GLN A 347 22.57 -15.19 -20.63
CA GLN A 347 21.60 -14.54 -21.51
C GLN A 347 20.14 -14.95 -21.17
N ARG A 348 19.93 -16.21 -20.75
CA ARG A 348 18.62 -16.69 -20.30
C ARG A 348 18.13 -15.89 -19.07
N ARG A 349 18.98 -15.73 -18.06
CA ARG A 349 18.60 -14.98 -16.83
C ARG A 349 18.37 -13.49 -17.12
N VAL A 350 19.14 -12.90 -18.05
CA VAL A 350 18.90 -11.52 -18.52
C VAL A 350 17.55 -11.41 -19.25
N SER A 351 17.17 -12.42 -20.03
CA SER A 351 15.85 -12.47 -20.66
C SER A 351 14.70 -12.59 -19.65
N ASP A 352 14.93 -13.28 -18.52
CA ASP A 352 13.95 -13.32 -17.43
C ASP A 352 13.81 -11.95 -16.74
N ILE A 353 14.92 -11.24 -16.48
CA ILE A 353 14.92 -9.88 -15.94
C ILE A 353 14.20 -8.91 -16.89
N ILE A 354 14.42 -9.02 -18.21
CA ILE A 354 13.70 -8.22 -19.20
C ILE A 354 12.19 -8.48 -19.13
N ALA A 355 11.76 -9.73 -18.91
CA ALA A 355 10.35 -10.04 -18.70
C ALA A 355 9.80 -9.46 -17.37
N GLU A 356 10.60 -9.46 -16.32
CA GLU A 356 10.24 -8.81 -15.05
C GLU A 356 10.07 -7.29 -15.23
N LEU A 357 10.97 -6.62 -15.95
CA LEU A 357 10.91 -5.18 -16.26
C LEU A 357 9.71 -4.81 -17.16
N ASP A 358 9.31 -5.71 -18.07
CA ASP A 358 8.09 -5.61 -18.89
C ASP A 358 6.83 -5.66 -17.99
N MET A 359 6.75 -6.63 -17.09
CA MET A 359 5.66 -6.73 -16.11
C MET A 359 5.56 -5.51 -15.18
N LEU A 360 6.67 -4.85 -14.89
CA LEU A 360 6.72 -3.61 -14.09
C LEU A 360 6.31 -2.36 -14.89
N GLY A 361 6.10 -2.49 -16.21
CA GLY A 361 5.68 -1.39 -17.08
C GLY A 361 6.76 -0.34 -17.37
N ILE A 362 8.04 -0.69 -17.21
CA ILE A 362 9.17 0.21 -17.53
C ILE A 362 9.53 0.09 -19.02
N ILE A 363 9.46 -1.12 -19.55
CA ILE A 363 9.70 -1.45 -20.94
C ILE A 363 8.55 -2.30 -21.50
N ASN A 364 8.45 -2.39 -22.83
CA ASN A 364 7.61 -3.38 -23.50
C ASN A 364 8.53 -4.39 -24.18
N ALA A 365 8.38 -5.69 -23.89
CA ALA A 365 9.22 -6.74 -24.39
C ALA A 365 8.42 -7.81 -25.18
N ARG A 366 8.13 -7.51 -26.45
CA ARG A 366 7.32 -8.36 -27.31
C ARG A 366 8.13 -9.52 -27.86
N VAL A 367 7.66 -10.77 -27.66
CA VAL A 367 8.29 -11.97 -28.25
C VAL A 367 8.04 -11.99 -29.76
N ILE A 368 9.11 -12.09 -30.54
CA ILE A 368 9.06 -12.25 -31.98
C ILE A 368 9.83 -13.52 -32.41
N SER A 369 9.38 -14.14 -33.49
CA SER A 369 10.06 -15.29 -34.08
C SER A 369 10.96 -14.82 -35.22
N LYS A 370 12.24 -15.19 -35.20
CA LYS A 370 13.20 -14.98 -36.28
C LYS A 370 13.35 -16.27 -37.17
N GLY A 371 12.28 -17.06 -37.25
CA GLY A 371 12.27 -18.30 -38.01
C GLY A 371 13.30 -19.30 -37.49
N ARG A 372 14.20 -19.80 -38.38
CA ARG A 372 15.28 -20.76 -38.01
C ARG A 372 16.30 -20.22 -36.99
N TYR A 373 16.31 -18.90 -36.72
CA TYR A 373 17.19 -18.27 -35.70
C TYR A 373 16.56 -18.19 -34.32
N GLY A 374 15.40 -18.83 -34.12
CA GLY A 374 14.74 -18.95 -32.81
C GLY A 374 13.86 -17.76 -32.44
N ARG A 375 13.54 -17.64 -31.17
CA ARG A 375 12.71 -16.57 -30.62
C ARG A 375 13.57 -15.54 -29.91
N THR A 376 13.25 -14.26 -30.06
CA THR A 376 13.86 -13.14 -29.36
C THR A 376 12.77 -12.17 -28.89
N ARG A 377 13.09 -11.24 -28.00
CA ARG A 377 12.17 -10.16 -27.64
C ARG A 377 12.61 -8.87 -28.32
N GLU A 378 11.67 -8.19 -28.94
CA GLU A 378 11.81 -6.79 -29.38
C GLU A 378 11.50 -5.91 -28.17
N ILE A 379 12.40 -4.99 -27.81
CA ILE A 379 12.34 -4.17 -26.63
C ILE A 379 12.07 -2.72 -27.04
N SER A 380 11.08 -2.10 -26.41
CA SER A 380 10.81 -0.67 -26.51
C SER A 380 10.56 -0.07 -25.13
N LEU A 381 10.67 1.24 -24.96
CA LEU A 381 10.36 1.89 -23.70
C LEU A 381 8.84 1.99 -23.54
N ALA A 382 8.35 1.69 -22.33
CA ALA A 382 6.97 1.94 -21.92
C ALA A 382 6.81 3.31 -21.23
N ILE A 383 7.93 3.97 -20.91
CA ILE A 383 8.00 5.25 -20.23
C ILE A 383 8.30 6.39 -21.22
N PRO A 384 7.93 7.66 -20.91
CA PRO A 384 8.24 8.81 -21.72
C PRO A 384 9.76 9.00 -21.87
N ASN A 385 10.22 9.37 -23.08
CA ASN A 385 11.64 9.62 -23.35
C ASN A 385 12.23 10.72 -22.47
N SER A 386 11.41 11.70 -22.05
CA SER A 386 11.81 12.78 -21.14
C SER A 386 12.25 12.31 -19.75
N SER A 387 11.82 11.12 -19.33
CA SER A 387 12.17 10.52 -18.03
C SER A 387 13.47 9.71 -18.09
N VAL A 388 13.95 9.35 -19.27
CA VAL A 388 15.10 8.44 -19.45
C VAL A 388 16.40 9.02 -18.87
N ASP A 389 16.66 10.29 -19.08
CA ASP A 389 17.89 10.93 -18.62
C ASP A 389 17.95 11.03 -17.07
N GLU A 390 16.82 11.27 -16.42
CA GLU A 390 16.72 11.27 -14.96
C GLU A 390 16.91 9.87 -14.39
N LEU A 391 16.32 8.86 -15.03
CA LEU A 391 16.48 7.47 -14.63
C LEU A 391 17.90 6.95 -14.86
N LYS A 392 18.56 7.35 -15.94
CA LYS A 392 19.97 7.04 -16.17
C LYS A 392 20.86 7.59 -15.04
N LYS A 393 20.71 8.86 -14.68
CA LYS A 393 21.44 9.46 -13.56
C LYS A 393 21.18 8.76 -12.23
N THR A 394 19.92 8.34 -12.01
CA THR A 394 19.53 7.57 -10.82
C THR A 394 20.24 6.22 -10.77
N LEU A 395 20.31 5.52 -11.92
CA LEU A 395 20.99 4.24 -12.06
C LEU A 395 22.51 4.40 -11.90
N GLU A 396 23.12 5.40 -12.53
CA GLU A 396 24.55 5.74 -12.41
C GLU A 396 24.91 5.94 -10.93
N GLY A 397 24.17 6.77 -10.21
CA GLY A 397 24.37 6.98 -8.78
C GLY A 397 24.20 5.71 -7.94
N SER A 398 23.25 4.82 -8.31
CA SER A 398 23.05 3.55 -7.61
C SER A 398 24.13 2.51 -7.94
N LEU A 399 24.63 2.49 -9.16
CA LEU A 399 25.61 1.54 -9.66
C LEU A 399 27.06 1.97 -9.35
N GLY A 400 27.27 3.26 -9.10
CA GLY A 400 28.60 3.82 -8.84
C GLY A 400 29.43 4.03 -10.12
N ILE A 401 28.76 4.35 -11.23
CA ILE A 401 29.35 4.66 -12.53
C ILE A 401 29.20 6.13 -12.86
#